data_b2be2a7ec59489d5ec5c4d5b3a69736b
#
_entry.id   b2be2a7ec59489d5ec5c4d5b3a69736b
#
_cell.length_a   1.000
_cell.length_b   1.000
_cell.length_c   1.000
_cell.angle_alpha   90.00
_cell.angle_beta   90.00
_cell.angle_gamma   90.00
#
_symmetry.space_group_name_H-M   'P 1'
#
loop_
_entity.id
_entity.type
_entity.pdbx_description
1 polymer ?
#
loop_
_entity_poly.entity_id
_entity_poly.type
_entity_poly.pdbx_seq_one_letter_code
_entity_poly.pdbx_strand_id
1 'polypeptide(L)'
;MSGPWSYDRLRRIRRGAALTLFLAGVLAAGAATGTWGGSDEYAAGGAVADRAAVQRAAAQAVADGKSGAQAAAEAVSRSGDRWSTVYTPGEFEDFQDQLDGAYVGVGLWVRQRDDGRITVSRVQPGSPAARSGIAVGDRLDAVDGRPVRGRPVTETVGRLRGEDVAGSAAGTPVRLELRRGARHWSATLRRTRLHTENVTVDRPGGGPTRIKITSFAKGTGAAVRRALPGADLRDGLLLDLRGNTGGLVSEAVATASAFLDGGLVATYDVHGNQRALYAEGTGDTRTPLVVLVDGGTMSAAELLSGALQDRGRAVVVGTPTFGKGSVQMPSRLPGGSVAELTVGHYRTPSGRAVDGAGITPDLLVEEHAEKRARTVLSGLGAGT
;
A
#
# COMPACT_ATOMS: atom_id res chain seq x y z
N MET A 1 -19.25 -45.37 9.31
CA MET A 1 -19.86 -44.56 8.19
C MET A 1 -19.58 -43.12 8.49
N SER A 2 -18.49 -42.59 8.03
CA SER A 2 -17.97 -41.24 8.25
C SER A 2 -18.15 -40.44 6.93
N GLY A 3 -18.96 -39.41 6.98
CA GLY A 3 -19.39 -38.62 5.82
C GLY A 3 -18.36 -37.52 5.41
N PRO A 4 -18.43 -37.01 4.19
CA PRO A 4 -17.40 -36.18 3.53
C PRO A 4 -17.66 -34.67 3.73
N TRP A 5 -17.72 -34.15 4.97
CA TRP A 5 -18.13 -32.76 5.23
C TRP A 5 -17.01 -31.81 5.74
N SER A 6 -15.77 -32.27 5.83
CA SER A 6 -14.70 -31.48 6.47
C SER A 6 -13.79 -30.69 5.52
N TYR A 7 -13.78 -30.97 4.21
CA TYR A 7 -12.82 -30.36 3.28
C TYR A 7 -13.27 -29.01 2.67
N ASP A 8 -14.55 -28.76 2.57
CA ASP A 8 -15.06 -27.55 1.89
C ASP A 8 -15.02 -26.28 2.77
N ARG A 9 -15.01 -26.41 4.10
CA ARG A 9 -14.91 -25.26 4.99
C ARG A 9 -13.51 -24.62 5.02
N LEU A 10 -12.48 -25.42 4.86
CA LEU A 10 -11.08 -24.92 4.83
C LEU A 10 -10.74 -24.18 3.53
N ARG A 11 -11.43 -24.51 2.43
CA ARG A 11 -11.22 -23.86 1.14
C ARG A 11 -11.82 -22.45 1.06
N ARG A 12 -12.87 -22.17 1.82
CA ARG A 12 -13.54 -20.84 1.85
C ARG A 12 -12.83 -19.82 2.73
N ILE A 13 -12.12 -20.26 3.77
CA ILE A 13 -11.35 -19.38 4.67
C ILE A 13 -10.08 -18.86 3.99
N ARG A 14 -9.55 -19.56 2.97
CA ARG A 14 -8.32 -19.15 2.27
C ARG A 14 -8.50 -18.03 1.24
N ARG A 15 -9.71 -17.72 0.80
CA ARG A 15 -9.93 -16.75 -0.29
C ARG A 15 -10.09 -15.29 0.14
N GLY A 16 -10.58 -15.02 1.35
CA GLY A 16 -10.70 -13.64 1.88
C GLY A 16 -9.47 -13.14 2.64
N ALA A 17 -8.56 -14.04 3.03
CA ALA A 17 -7.39 -13.73 3.82
C ALA A 17 -6.16 -13.31 2.98
N ALA A 18 -6.19 -13.50 1.65
CA ALA A 18 -5.00 -13.34 0.82
C ALA A 18 -4.49 -11.89 0.73
N LEU A 19 -5.36 -10.91 0.71
CA LEU A 19 -4.95 -9.49 0.56
C LEU A 19 -4.51 -8.81 1.86
N THR A 20 -5.04 -9.25 3.01
CA THR A 20 -4.67 -8.69 4.33
C THR A 20 -3.62 -9.54 5.05
N LEU A 21 -3.56 -10.85 4.77
CA LEU A 21 -2.51 -11.74 5.29
C LEU A 21 -1.18 -11.56 4.55
N PHE A 22 -1.15 -10.93 3.39
CA PHE A 22 0.11 -10.64 2.70
C PHE A 22 0.96 -9.63 3.47
N LEU A 23 0.36 -8.63 4.12
CA LEU A 23 1.08 -7.75 5.05
C LEU A 23 1.40 -8.45 6.38
N ALA A 24 0.48 -9.27 6.91
CA ALA A 24 0.68 -9.99 8.18
C ALA A 24 1.52 -11.26 8.01
N GLY A 25 1.45 -11.94 6.84
CA GLY A 25 2.20 -13.17 6.55
C GLY A 25 3.69 -12.93 6.38
N VAL A 26 4.09 -11.79 5.83
CA VAL A 26 5.51 -11.40 5.73
C VAL A 26 6.07 -11.08 7.11
N LEU A 27 5.28 -10.48 8.01
CA LEU A 27 5.68 -10.23 9.40
C LEU A 27 5.72 -11.51 10.25
N ALA A 28 4.80 -12.46 10.02
CA ALA A 28 4.74 -13.72 10.78
C ALA A 28 5.80 -14.74 10.33
N ALA A 29 6.13 -14.80 9.03
CA ALA A 29 7.19 -15.68 8.54
C ALA A 29 8.58 -15.25 9.01
N GLY A 30 8.86 -13.95 9.10
CA GLY A 30 10.10 -13.41 9.65
C GLY A 30 10.29 -13.71 11.14
N ALA A 31 9.21 -13.69 11.93
CA ALA A 31 9.25 -13.99 13.37
C ALA A 31 9.38 -15.50 13.68
N ALA A 32 8.88 -16.38 12.78
CA ALA A 32 8.91 -17.83 12.99
C ALA A 32 10.23 -18.49 12.60
N THR A 33 11.07 -17.84 11.78
CA THR A 33 12.32 -18.43 11.27
C THR A 33 13.58 -17.98 11.99
N GLY A 34 13.48 -17.10 13.00
CA GLY A 34 14.64 -16.72 13.84
C GLY A 34 15.77 -15.98 13.09
N THR A 35 15.54 -15.45 11.92
CA THR A 35 16.53 -14.81 11.05
C THR A 35 16.82 -13.34 11.36
N TRP A 36 16.62 -12.92 12.60
CA TRP A 36 17.00 -11.59 13.10
C TRP A 36 18.32 -11.69 13.87
N GLY A 37 19.42 -11.80 13.18
CA GLY A 37 20.73 -11.75 13.80
C GLY A 37 21.74 -12.68 13.13
N GLY A 38 22.38 -12.22 12.10
CA GLY A 38 23.52 -12.84 11.47
C GLY A 38 24.09 -11.89 10.43
N SER A 39 25.26 -11.30 10.75
CA SER A 39 26.10 -10.57 9.80
C SER A 39 26.72 -11.58 8.85
N ASP A 40 26.03 -11.90 7.76
CA ASP A 40 26.61 -12.59 6.62
C ASP A 40 26.44 -11.71 5.39
N GLU A 41 27.53 -11.56 4.64
CA GLU A 41 27.67 -10.89 3.37
C GLU A 41 26.48 -11.20 2.45
N TYR A 42 25.49 -10.32 2.39
CA TYR A 42 24.40 -10.42 1.43
C TYR A 42 24.97 -10.22 0.03
N ALA A 43 25.18 -11.31 -0.69
CA ALA A 43 25.29 -11.28 -2.14
C ALA A 43 24.11 -10.47 -2.68
N ALA A 44 24.37 -9.35 -3.30
CA ALA A 44 23.40 -8.45 -3.89
C ALA A 44 22.69 -9.14 -5.07
N GLY A 45 21.61 -9.82 -4.80
CA GLY A 45 20.79 -10.53 -5.78
C GLY A 45 19.87 -11.53 -5.08
N GLY A 46 18.76 -11.09 -4.50
CA GLY A 46 17.71 -12.00 -4.03
C GLY A 46 17.27 -12.92 -5.15
N ALA A 47 16.81 -14.15 -4.81
CA ALA A 47 16.29 -15.10 -5.79
C ALA A 47 15.16 -14.44 -6.59
N VAL A 48 15.23 -14.54 -7.92
CA VAL A 48 14.24 -13.99 -8.86
C VAL A 48 13.53 -15.17 -9.54
N ALA A 49 12.21 -15.12 -9.60
CA ALA A 49 11.43 -16.14 -10.26
C ALA A 49 11.66 -16.12 -11.79
N ASP A 50 12.05 -17.26 -12.36
CA ASP A 50 12.21 -17.39 -13.80
C ASP A 50 10.83 -17.29 -14.49
N ARG A 51 10.64 -16.20 -15.24
CA ARG A 51 9.41 -15.91 -15.98
C ARG A 51 9.00 -17.07 -16.90
N ALA A 52 9.96 -17.68 -17.60
CA ALA A 52 9.65 -18.79 -18.51
C ALA A 52 9.20 -20.04 -17.74
N ALA A 53 9.79 -20.32 -16.58
CA ALA A 53 9.38 -21.43 -15.72
C ALA A 53 7.96 -21.22 -15.17
N VAL A 54 7.64 -20.00 -14.71
CA VAL A 54 6.30 -19.63 -14.22
C VAL A 54 5.25 -19.76 -15.33
N GLN A 55 5.56 -19.26 -16.54
CA GLN A 55 4.67 -19.38 -17.70
C GLN A 55 4.45 -20.84 -18.13
N ARG A 56 5.52 -21.66 -18.16
CA ARG A 56 5.41 -23.10 -18.49
C ARG A 56 4.55 -23.84 -17.47
N ALA A 57 4.75 -23.58 -16.18
CA ALA A 57 3.95 -24.20 -15.12
C ALA A 57 2.46 -23.87 -15.26
N ALA A 58 2.12 -22.61 -15.54
CA ALA A 58 0.75 -22.18 -15.77
C ALA A 58 0.15 -22.83 -17.02
N ALA A 59 0.89 -22.86 -18.14
CA ALA A 59 0.42 -23.43 -19.40
C ALA A 59 0.15 -24.95 -19.27
N GLN A 60 1.06 -25.67 -18.65
CA GLN A 60 0.89 -27.12 -18.42
C GLN A 60 -0.34 -27.40 -17.54
N ALA A 61 -0.52 -26.66 -16.45
CA ALA A 61 -1.68 -26.84 -15.57
C ALA A 61 -3.01 -26.57 -16.31
N VAL A 62 -3.06 -25.54 -17.15
CA VAL A 62 -4.26 -25.25 -17.95
C VAL A 62 -4.53 -26.36 -18.97
N ALA A 63 -3.49 -26.88 -19.63
CA ALA A 63 -3.63 -28.03 -20.55
C ALA A 63 -4.15 -29.28 -19.83
N ASP A 64 -3.77 -29.48 -18.57
CA ASP A 64 -4.24 -30.58 -17.72
C ASP A 64 -5.61 -30.31 -17.05
N GLY A 65 -6.31 -29.21 -17.42
CA GLY A 65 -7.60 -28.82 -16.82
C GLY A 65 -7.50 -28.34 -15.37
N LYS A 66 -6.30 -27.92 -14.92
CA LYS A 66 -6.02 -27.42 -13.57
C LYS A 66 -5.92 -25.90 -13.54
N SER A 67 -5.81 -25.32 -12.36
CA SER A 67 -5.63 -23.88 -12.18
C SER A 67 -4.20 -23.45 -12.58
N GLY A 68 -4.08 -22.68 -13.67
CA GLY A 68 -2.82 -22.07 -14.09
C GLY A 68 -2.28 -21.06 -13.06
N ALA A 69 -3.15 -20.30 -12.39
CA ALA A 69 -2.75 -19.38 -11.33
C ALA A 69 -2.12 -20.09 -10.14
N GLN A 70 -2.68 -21.24 -9.72
CA GLN A 70 -2.12 -22.03 -8.62
C GLN A 70 -0.76 -22.61 -8.97
N ALA A 71 -0.60 -23.20 -10.17
CA ALA A 71 0.67 -23.76 -10.61
C ALA A 71 1.76 -22.67 -10.75
N ALA A 72 1.39 -21.49 -11.26
CA ALA A 72 2.29 -20.34 -11.31
C ALA A 72 2.71 -19.89 -9.92
N ALA A 73 1.77 -19.78 -8.97
CA ALA A 73 2.06 -19.40 -7.58
C ALA A 73 2.99 -20.39 -6.88
N GLU A 74 2.82 -21.69 -7.14
CA GLU A 74 3.74 -22.73 -6.65
C GLU A 74 5.14 -22.63 -7.29
N ALA A 75 5.23 -22.27 -8.58
CA ALA A 75 6.51 -22.05 -9.24
C ALA A 75 7.23 -20.82 -8.67
N VAL A 76 6.51 -19.72 -8.44
CA VAL A 76 7.04 -18.52 -7.75
C VAL A 76 7.49 -18.87 -6.33
N SER A 77 6.69 -19.57 -5.56
CA SER A 77 7.07 -19.98 -4.20
C SER A 77 8.35 -20.82 -4.14
N ARG A 78 8.53 -21.74 -5.11
CA ARG A 78 9.75 -22.56 -5.19
C ARG A 78 10.99 -21.79 -5.61
N SER A 79 10.86 -20.67 -6.29
CA SER A 79 11.99 -19.85 -6.70
C SER A 79 12.69 -19.14 -5.53
N GLY A 80 12.03 -19.02 -4.39
CA GLY A 80 12.51 -18.21 -3.26
C GLY A 80 12.35 -16.70 -3.45
N ASP A 81 11.74 -16.26 -4.56
CA ASP A 81 11.42 -14.85 -4.79
C ASP A 81 10.25 -14.44 -3.88
N ARG A 82 10.58 -13.69 -2.85
CA ARG A 82 9.62 -13.25 -1.81
C ARG A 82 8.71 -12.10 -2.26
N TRP A 83 9.02 -11.46 -3.38
CA TRP A 83 8.31 -10.28 -3.86
C TRP A 83 7.40 -10.55 -5.06
N SER A 84 7.67 -11.63 -5.80
CA SER A 84 6.81 -12.05 -6.90
C SER A 84 5.50 -12.61 -6.38
N THR A 85 4.42 -12.33 -7.09
CA THR A 85 3.07 -12.74 -6.72
C THR A 85 2.26 -13.12 -7.95
N VAL A 86 1.25 -13.97 -7.79
CA VAL A 86 0.34 -14.36 -8.86
C VAL A 86 -1.09 -13.99 -8.46
N TYR A 87 -1.76 -13.28 -9.35
CA TYR A 87 -3.14 -12.85 -9.21
C TYR A 87 -4.06 -13.64 -10.14
N THR A 88 -5.23 -13.99 -9.66
CA THR A 88 -6.37 -14.34 -10.51
C THR A 88 -6.81 -13.09 -11.30
N PRO A 89 -7.62 -13.23 -12.37
CA PRO A 89 -8.09 -12.06 -13.13
C PRO A 89 -8.79 -11.01 -12.26
N GLY A 90 -9.64 -11.45 -11.31
CA GLY A 90 -10.35 -10.52 -10.41
C GLY A 90 -9.43 -9.83 -9.40
N GLU A 91 -8.48 -10.57 -8.80
CA GLU A 91 -7.50 -9.97 -7.89
C GLU A 91 -6.59 -8.97 -8.61
N PHE A 92 -6.27 -9.22 -9.89
CA PHE A 92 -5.48 -8.29 -10.68
C PHE A 92 -6.27 -7.03 -11.05
N GLU A 93 -7.57 -7.15 -11.33
CA GLU A 93 -8.46 -6.00 -11.54
C GLU A 93 -8.51 -5.12 -10.28
N ASP A 94 -8.70 -5.72 -9.10
CA ASP A 94 -8.69 -5.02 -7.81
C ASP A 94 -7.34 -4.34 -7.54
N PHE A 95 -6.23 -5.01 -7.88
CA PHE A 95 -4.88 -4.44 -7.76
C PHE A 95 -4.71 -3.24 -8.70
N GLN A 96 -5.15 -3.34 -9.96
CA GLN A 96 -5.11 -2.22 -10.90
C GLN A 96 -5.98 -1.05 -10.44
N ASP A 97 -7.17 -1.32 -9.92
CA ASP A 97 -8.03 -0.29 -9.35
C ASP A 97 -7.32 0.47 -8.20
N GLN A 98 -6.60 -0.24 -7.34
CA GLN A 98 -5.80 0.38 -6.27
C GLN A 98 -4.68 1.26 -6.84
N LEU A 99 -3.97 0.82 -7.89
CA LEU A 99 -2.97 1.63 -8.59
C LEU A 99 -3.57 2.84 -9.31
N ASP A 100 -4.79 2.72 -9.80
CA ASP A 100 -5.56 3.84 -10.35
C ASP A 100 -6.11 4.78 -9.25
N GLY A 101 -5.88 4.47 -7.98
CA GLY A 101 -6.42 5.23 -6.86
C GLY A 101 -7.91 5.05 -6.68
N ALA A 102 -8.44 3.91 -7.08
CA ALA A 102 -9.85 3.56 -6.99
C ALA A 102 -10.07 2.29 -6.15
N TYR A 103 -11.30 2.06 -5.74
CA TYR A 103 -11.75 0.82 -5.14
C TYR A 103 -13.25 0.66 -5.33
N VAL A 104 -13.74 -0.56 -5.33
CA VAL A 104 -15.17 -0.84 -5.32
C VAL A 104 -15.66 -0.92 -3.88
N GLY A 105 -16.76 -0.21 -3.57
CA GLY A 105 -17.33 -0.21 -2.24
C GLY A 105 -18.46 0.80 -2.06
N VAL A 106 -18.78 1.10 -0.82
CA VAL A 106 -19.88 2.02 -0.45
C VAL A 106 -19.41 3.34 0.17
N GLY A 107 -18.08 3.52 0.36
CA GLY A 107 -17.49 4.75 0.91
C GLY A 107 -17.57 4.85 2.42
N LEU A 108 -17.38 3.72 3.13
CA LEU A 108 -17.31 3.65 4.58
C LEU A 108 -15.94 3.19 5.05
N TRP A 109 -15.37 3.90 6.02
CA TRP A 109 -14.31 3.42 6.88
C TRP A 109 -14.91 2.98 8.19
N VAL A 110 -14.54 1.79 8.64
CA VAL A 110 -15.02 1.22 9.90
C VAL A 110 -13.85 0.87 10.80
N ARG A 111 -14.08 0.92 12.11
CA ARG A 111 -13.12 0.48 13.11
C ARG A 111 -13.79 -0.42 14.14
N GLN A 112 -13.05 -1.37 14.65
CA GLN A 112 -13.46 -2.16 15.79
C GLN A 112 -13.15 -1.39 17.09
N ARG A 113 -14.08 -1.42 18.01
CA ARG A 113 -13.91 -0.90 19.37
C ARG A 113 -13.46 -2.04 20.28
N ASP A 114 -12.94 -1.70 21.45
CA ASP A 114 -12.45 -2.68 22.43
C ASP A 114 -13.53 -3.68 22.86
N ASP A 115 -14.80 -3.30 22.82
CA ASP A 115 -15.96 -4.15 23.11
C ASP A 115 -16.41 -5.03 21.91
N GLY A 116 -15.61 -5.09 20.87
CA GLY A 116 -15.85 -5.86 19.65
C GLY A 116 -16.90 -5.27 18.70
N ARG A 117 -17.45 -4.08 18.99
CA ARG A 117 -18.39 -3.40 18.10
C ARG A 117 -17.66 -2.77 16.92
N ILE A 118 -18.30 -2.78 15.76
CA ILE A 118 -17.83 -2.07 14.57
C ILE A 118 -18.55 -0.73 14.47
N THR A 119 -17.79 0.36 14.35
CA THR A 119 -18.32 1.73 14.21
C THR A 119 -17.78 2.40 12.98
N VAL A 120 -18.60 3.24 12.35
CA VAL A 120 -18.19 4.09 11.23
C VAL A 120 -17.21 5.15 11.75
N SER A 121 -15.99 5.16 11.22
CA SER A 121 -14.93 6.13 11.57
C SER A 121 -14.83 7.28 10.58
N ARG A 122 -15.22 7.05 9.32
CA ARG A 122 -15.24 8.06 8.25
C ARG A 122 -16.29 7.67 7.21
N VAL A 123 -16.91 8.67 6.58
CA VAL A 123 -17.79 8.51 5.42
C VAL A 123 -17.24 9.36 4.29
N GLN A 124 -17.06 8.76 3.11
CA GLN A 124 -16.57 9.48 1.95
C GLN A 124 -17.64 10.41 1.39
N PRO A 125 -17.35 11.70 1.19
CA PRO A 125 -18.29 12.62 0.56
C PRO A 125 -18.71 12.12 -0.84
N GLY A 126 -20.01 12.29 -1.18
CA GLY A 126 -20.53 11.85 -2.47
C GLY A 126 -20.66 10.33 -2.68
N SER A 127 -20.29 9.52 -1.69
CA SER A 127 -20.40 8.06 -1.76
C SER A 127 -21.84 7.56 -1.58
N PRO A 128 -22.16 6.31 -1.91
CA PRO A 128 -23.44 5.69 -1.58
C PRO A 128 -23.81 5.79 -0.09
N ALA A 129 -22.84 5.61 0.79
CA ALA A 129 -23.03 5.73 2.24
C ALA A 129 -23.40 7.17 2.67
N ALA A 130 -22.72 8.17 2.12
CA ALA A 130 -23.03 9.56 2.40
C ALA A 130 -24.45 9.94 1.96
N ARG A 131 -24.84 9.51 0.76
CA ARG A 131 -26.20 9.76 0.23
C ARG A 131 -27.31 9.06 1.03
N SER A 132 -26.99 7.99 1.75
CA SER A 132 -27.95 7.28 2.60
C SER A 132 -28.09 7.85 4.01
N GLY A 133 -27.36 8.92 4.35
CA GLY A 133 -27.39 9.56 5.66
C GLY A 133 -26.61 8.83 6.76
N ILE A 134 -25.74 7.87 6.38
CA ILE A 134 -24.81 7.23 7.31
C ILE A 134 -23.77 8.26 7.74
N ALA A 135 -23.46 8.31 9.03
CA ALA A 135 -22.55 9.29 9.62
C ALA A 135 -21.46 8.63 10.49
N VAL A 136 -20.42 9.40 10.76
CA VAL A 136 -19.37 9.01 11.72
C VAL A 136 -20.00 8.75 13.08
N GLY A 137 -19.59 7.67 13.74
CA GLY A 137 -20.12 7.23 15.02
C GLY A 137 -21.29 6.22 14.92
N ASP A 138 -21.88 6.04 13.74
CA ASP A 138 -22.89 4.98 13.55
C ASP A 138 -22.27 3.62 13.83
N ARG A 139 -23.05 2.76 14.45
CA ARG A 139 -22.66 1.38 14.70
C ARG A 139 -23.17 0.51 13.55
N LEU A 140 -22.30 -0.31 13.01
CA LEU A 140 -22.64 -1.34 12.02
C LEU A 140 -22.90 -2.65 12.78
N ASP A 141 -24.13 -3.16 12.71
CA ASP A 141 -24.54 -4.38 13.40
C ASP A 141 -24.43 -5.61 12.49
N ALA A 142 -24.79 -5.48 11.20
CA ALA A 142 -24.70 -6.57 10.21
C ALA A 142 -24.44 -6.06 8.79
N VAL A 143 -23.86 -6.93 7.95
CA VAL A 143 -23.69 -6.76 6.50
C VAL A 143 -24.30 -7.99 5.82
N ASP A 144 -25.26 -7.77 4.91
CA ASP A 144 -26.01 -8.82 4.21
C ASP A 144 -26.59 -9.88 5.16
N GLY A 145 -27.21 -9.41 6.28
CA GLY A 145 -27.79 -10.23 7.32
C GLY A 145 -26.79 -10.97 8.22
N ARG A 146 -25.48 -10.82 7.98
CA ARG A 146 -24.44 -11.48 8.79
C ARG A 146 -23.91 -10.52 9.86
N PRO A 147 -24.02 -10.85 11.16
CA PRO A 147 -23.51 -10.02 12.24
C PRO A 147 -22.01 -9.77 12.12
N VAL A 148 -21.57 -8.53 12.45
CA VAL A 148 -20.15 -8.13 12.37
C VAL A 148 -19.50 -7.98 13.73
N ARG A 149 -20.24 -7.96 14.83
CA ARG A 149 -19.68 -7.83 16.18
C ARG A 149 -18.75 -9.00 16.52
N GLY A 150 -17.56 -8.69 17.03
CA GLY A 150 -16.55 -9.68 17.40
C GLY A 150 -15.87 -10.38 16.21
N ARG A 151 -16.17 -9.95 14.98
CA ARG A 151 -15.48 -10.43 13.78
C ARG A 151 -14.30 -9.52 13.46
N PRO A 152 -13.23 -10.04 12.82
CA PRO A 152 -12.15 -9.21 12.32
C PRO A 152 -12.70 -8.07 11.44
N VAL A 153 -12.18 -6.87 11.61
CA VAL A 153 -12.61 -5.71 10.81
C VAL A 153 -12.38 -5.92 9.31
N THR A 154 -11.35 -6.68 8.96
CA THR A 154 -11.02 -7.06 7.57
C THR A 154 -12.13 -7.86 6.91
N GLU A 155 -12.75 -8.81 7.63
CA GLU A 155 -13.89 -9.57 7.13
C GLU A 155 -15.09 -8.63 6.84
N THR A 156 -15.32 -7.65 7.71
CA THR A 156 -16.38 -6.65 7.51
C THR A 156 -16.11 -5.78 6.29
N VAL A 157 -14.85 -5.35 6.11
CA VAL A 157 -14.43 -4.54 4.96
C VAL A 157 -14.56 -5.34 3.66
N GLY A 158 -14.12 -6.60 3.64
CA GLY A 158 -14.27 -7.49 2.48
C GLY A 158 -15.73 -7.63 2.03
N ARG A 159 -16.66 -7.81 2.99
CA ARG A 159 -18.10 -7.84 2.68
C ARG A 159 -18.64 -6.50 2.16
N LEU A 160 -18.19 -5.36 2.70
CA LEU A 160 -18.56 -4.03 2.21
C LEU A 160 -18.09 -3.81 0.77
N ARG A 161 -16.95 -4.35 0.39
CA ARG A 161 -16.36 -4.30 -0.95
C ARG A 161 -17.00 -5.32 -1.91
N GLY A 162 -17.49 -6.44 -1.38
CA GLY A 162 -18.06 -7.54 -2.15
C GLY A 162 -17.03 -8.57 -2.58
N GLU A 163 -16.00 -8.79 -1.77
CA GLU A 163 -14.96 -9.81 -2.01
C GLU A 163 -15.53 -11.24 -2.07
N ASP A 164 -16.73 -11.45 -1.55
CA ASP A 164 -17.48 -12.70 -1.63
C ASP A 164 -18.41 -12.79 -2.86
N VAL A 165 -18.46 -11.76 -3.71
CA VAL A 165 -19.24 -11.73 -4.94
C VAL A 165 -18.40 -12.25 -6.10
N ALA A 166 -18.97 -13.15 -6.90
CA ALA A 166 -18.31 -13.64 -8.11
C ALA A 166 -18.31 -12.56 -9.21
N GLY A 167 -17.16 -12.27 -9.77
CA GLY A 167 -16.98 -11.22 -10.78
C GLY A 167 -16.82 -9.82 -10.17
N SER A 168 -17.11 -8.79 -10.98
CA SER A 168 -17.02 -7.40 -10.52
C SER A 168 -18.10 -7.09 -9.49
N ALA A 169 -17.71 -6.58 -8.32
CA ALA A 169 -18.63 -6.18 -7.26
C ALA A 169 -19.33 -4.83 -7.54
N ALA A 170 -18.87 -4.04 -8.54
CA ALA A 170 -19.46 -2.75 -8.88
C ALA A 170 -20.92 -2.91 -9.34
N GLY A 171 -21.81 -2.04 -8.85
CA GLY A 171 -23.23 -2.08 -9.14
C GLY A 171 -24.03 -3.08 -8.29
N THR A 172 -23.38 -4.01 -7.57
CA THR A 172 -24.08 -4.99 -6.72
C THR A 172 -24.63 -4.34 -5.45
N PRO A 173 -25.79 -4.81 -4.95
CA PRO A 173 -26.34 -4.30 -3.70
C PRO A 173 -25.58 -4.86 -2.49
N VAL A 174 -25.55 -4.09 -1.41
CA VAL A 174 -25.17 -4.53 -0.07
C VAL A 174 -26.16 -3.96 0.95
N ARG A 175 -26.67 -4.80 1.82
CA ARG A 175 -27.60 -4.41 2.89
C ARG A 175 -26.82 -4.23 4.20
N LEU A 176 -26.94 -3.06 4.80
CA LEU A 176 -26.34 -2.71 6.07
C LEU A 176 -27.41 -2.60 7.15
N GLU A 177 -27.16 -3.13 8.33
CA GLU A 177 -27.94 -2.90 9.53
C GLU A 177 -27.17 -2.01 10.47
N LEU A 178 -27.76 -0.87 10.81
CA LEU A 178 -27.09 0.26 11.46
C LEU A 178 -27.85 0.70 12.72
N ARG A 179 -27.10 1.33 13.64
CA ARG A 179 -27.66 1.91 14.87
C ARG A 179 -27.00 3.25 15.17
N ARG A 180 -27.84 4.23 15.54
CA ARG A 180 -27.43 5.54 16.07
C ARG A 180 -28.24 5.84 17.33
N GLY A 181 -27.63 5.74 18.50
CA GLY A 181 -28.36 5.78 19.76
C GLY A 181 -29.42 4.66 19.88
N ALA A 182 -30.67 5.04 20.09
CA ALA A 182 -31.82 4.13 20.14
C ALA A 182 -32.38 3.78 18.75
N ARG A 183 -32.01 4.54 17.70
CA ARG A 183 -32.51 4.31 16.35
C ARG A 183 -31.80 3.15 15.68
N HIS A 184 -32.60 2.20 15.17
CA HIS A 184 -32.15 1.09 14.33
C HIS A 184 -32.75 1.26 12.93
N TRP A 185 -31.95 1.00 11.88
CA TRP A 185 -32.45 0.99 10.52
C TRP A 185 -31.60 0.09 9.61
N SER A 186 -32.14 -0.27 8.48
CA SER A 186 -31.38 -0.90 7.41
C SER A 186 -31.24 0.04 6.22
N ALA A 187 -30.12 -0.03 5.54
CA ALA A 187 -29.84 0.69 4.31
C ALA A 187 -29.32 -0.30 3.25
N THR A 188 -29.95 -0.32 2.07
CA THR A 188 -29.44 -1.05 0.93
C THR A 188 -28.70 -0.08 0.02
N LEU A 189 -27.40 -0.28 -0.13
CA LEU A 189 -26.52 0.55 -0.93
C LEU A 189 -26.08 -0.23 -2.17
N ARG A 190 -25.75 0.49 -3.24
CA ARG A 190 -25.07 -0.11 -4.39
C ARG A 190 -23.60 0.18 -4.32
N ARG A 191 -22.77 -0.85 -4.40
CA ARG A 191 -21.31 -0.69 -4.50
C ARG A 191 -20.98 0.08 -5.77
N THR A 192 -20.04 0.97 -5.70
CA THR A 192 -19.59 1.75 -6.85
C THR A 192 -18.06 1.91 -6.81
N ARG A 193 -17.46 2.16 -7.97
CA ARG A 193 -16.06 2.53 -8.04
C ARG A 193 -15.89 3.93 -7.44
N LEU A 194 -15.07 4.03 -6.42
CA LEU A 194 -14.77 5.24 -5.65
C LEU A 194 -13.28 5.55 -5.76
N HIS A 195 -12.94 6.84 -5.71
CA HIS A 195 -11.54 7.25 -5.68
C HIS A 195 -11.05 7.34 -4.24
N THR A 196 -9.82 6.88 -4.01
CA THR A 196 -9.13 6.99 -2.73
C THR A 196 -8.42 8.34 -2.66
N GLU A 197 -8.55 9.05 -1.54
CA GLU A 197 -7.77 10.24 -1.28
C GLU A 197 -6.40 9.82 -0.73
N ASN A 198 -5.41 9.74 -1.64
CA ASN A 198 -4.07 9.27 -1.30
C ASN A 198 -3.13 10.39 -0.79
N VAL A 199 -3.52 11.64 -0.99
CA VAL A 199 -2.78 12.82 -0.53
C VAL A 199 -3.70 13.66 0.33
N THR A 200 -3.31 13.89 1.58
CA THR A 200 -4.01 14.80 2.48
C THR A 200 -3.07 15.92 2.94
N VAL A 201 -3.59 17.13 3.09
CA VAL A 201 -2.84 18.30 3.52
C VAL A 201 -3.51 18.86 4.76
N ASP A 202 -2.76 19.00 5.83
CA ASP A 202 -3.24 19.59 7.08
C ASP A 202 -2.13 20.35 7.83
N ARG A 203 -2.51 21.05 8.92
CA ARG A 203 -1.58 21.76 9.82
C ARG A 203 -1.87 21.34 11.26
N PRO A 204 -1.40 20.17 11.68
CA PRO A 204 -1.69 19.66 13.01
C PRO A 204 -1.17 20.61 14.09
N GLY A 205 -2.07 21.09 14.95
CA GLY A 205 -1.73 22.01 16.05
C GLY A 205 -1.20 23.37 15.60
N GLY A 206 -1.56 23.84 14.37
CA GLY A 206 -1.12 25.14 13.85
C GLY A 206 0.37 25.22 13.49
N GLY A 207 1.09 24.10 13.47
CA GLY A 207 2.50 24.02 13.13
C GLY A 207 2.77 23.94 11.61
N PRO A 208 3.89 23.34 11.19
CA PRO A 208 4.24 23.20 9.79
C PRO A 208 3.16 22.45 8.99
N THR A 209 3.05 22.78 7.72
CA THR A 209 2.17 22.06 6.81
C THR A 209 2.64 20.62 6.69
N ARG A 210 1.69 19.67 6.81
CA ARG A 210 1.94 18.25 6.60
C ARG A 210 1.22 17.80 5.33
N ILE A 211 1.99 17.21 4.42
CA ILE A 211 1.47 16.44 3.29
C ILE A 211 1.66 14.97 3.62
N LYS A 212 0.55 14.26 3.84
CA LYS A 212 0.57 12.81 4.04
C LYS A 212 0.23 12.10 2.75
N ILE A 213 1.08 11.14 2.35
CA ILE A 213 0.85 10.28 1.20
C ILE A 213 0.67 8.84 1.72
N THR A 214 -0.49 8.25 1.46
CA THR A 214 -0.81 6.89 1.93
C THR A 214 -0.42 5.81 0.93
N SER A 215 -0.40 6.13 -0.37
CA SER A 215 0.10 5.27 -1.44
C SER A 215 0.41 6.09 -2.70
N PHE A 216 1.24 5.54 -3.58
CA PHE A 216 1.56 6.15 -4.87
C PHE A 216 0.63 5.60 -5.96
N ALA A 217 -0.65 5.98 -5.87
CA ALA A 217 -1.61 5.72 -6.93
C ALA A 217 -1.54 6.82 -7.99
N LYS A 218 -2.12 6.56 -9.16
CA LYS A 218 -2.17 7.48 -10.29
C LYS A 218 -2.69 8.87 -9.90
N GLY A 219 -1.94 9.89 -10.27
CA GLY A 219 -2.25 11.29 -9.96
C GLY A 219 -1.71 11.79 -8.61
N THR A 220 -1.01 10.95 -7.81
CA THR A 220 -0.42 11.34 -6.53
C THR A 220 0.58 12.48 -6.68
N GLY A 221 1.53 12.39 -7.62
CA GLY A 221 2.51 13.45 -7.86
C GLY A 221 1.86 14.76 -8.29
N ALA A 222 0.83 14.69 -9.14
CA ALA A 222 0.07 15.87 -9.53
C ALA A 222 -0.72 16.47 -8.36
N ALA A 223 -1.24 15.64 -7.45
CA ALA A 223 -1.93 16.12 -6.25
C ALA A 223 -0.98 16.85 -5.30
N VAL A 224 0.24 16.32 -5.08
CA VAL A 224 1.28 16.99 -4.29
C VAL A 224 1.67 18.33 -4.92
N ARG A 225 1.94 18.37 -6.22
CA ARG A 225 2.28 19.64 -6.94
C ARG A 225 1.17 20.68 -6.84
N ARG A 226 -0.10 20.28 -6.91
CA ARG A 226 -1.24 21.22 -6.72
C ARG A 226 -1.39 21.73 -5.30
N ALA A 227 -0.97 20.93 -4.32
CA ALA A 227 -1.10 21.30 -2.90
C ALA A 227 -0.08 22.35 -2.47
N LEU A 228 1.13 22.35 -3.03
CA LEU A 228 2.23 23.22 -2.61
C LEU A 228 1.92 24.73 -2.74
N PRO A 229 1.41 25.27 -3.87
CA PRO A 229 1.15 26.72 -4.01
C PRO A 229 0.08 27.27 -3.05
N GLY A 230 -0.84 26.43 -2.59
CA GLY A 230 -1.89 26.81 -1.65
C GLY A 230 -1.55 26.52 -0.19
N ALA A 231 -0.39 25.94 0.08
CA ALA A 231 0.04 25.57 1.42
C ALA A 231 0.72 26.77 2.12
N ASP A 232 0.52 26.87 3.43
CA ASP A 232 1.32 27.79 4.24
C ASP A 232 2.62 27.10 4.62
N LEU A 233 3.72 27.48 3.97
CA LEU A 233 5.03 26.88 4.09
C LEU A 233 6.01 27.67 4.98
N ARG A 234 5.55 28.70 5.67
CA ARG A 234 6.42 29.56 6.53
C ARG A 234 7.15 28.79 7.61
N ASP A 235 6.52 27.75 8.15
CA ASP A 235 7.10 26.89 9.19
C ASP A 235 7.71 25.60 8.61
N GLY A 236 7.94 25.55 7.29
CA GLY A 236 8.44 24.38 6.57
C GLY A 236 7.36 23.33 6.28
N LEU A 237 7.79 22.20 5.76
CA LEU A 237 6.94 21.12 5.28
C LEU A 237 7.32 19.77 5.89
N LEU A 238 6.32 19.03 6.36
CA LEU A 238 6.42 17.62 6.73
C LEU A 238 5.83 16.77 5.59
N LEU A 239 6.65 15.93 4.98
CA LEU A 239 6.20 14.88 4.06
C LEU A 239 6.04 13.57 4.84
N ASP A 240 4.82 13.17 5.13
CA ASP A 240 4.53 11.98 5.96
C ASP A 240 4.30 10.75 5.06
N LEU A 241 5.30 9.87 5.02
CA LEU A 241 5.29 8.59 4.30
C LEU A 241 5.11 7.39 5.24
N ARG A 242 4.84 7.60 6.52
CA ARG A 242 4.61 6.52 7.48
C ARG A 242 3.41 5.67 7.07
N GLY A 243 3.61 4.35 7.05
CA GLY A 243 2.62 3.38 6.62
C GLY A 243 2.30 3.40 5.11
N ASN A 244 3.11 4.09 4.29
CA ASN A 244 2.96 4.09 2.84
C ASN A 244 3.62 2.85 2.23
N THR A 245 2.81 1.93 1.72
CA THR A 245 3.26 0.65 1.17
C THR A 245 3.83 0.74 -0.26
N GLY A 246 3.98 1.96 -0.81
CA GLY A 246 4.47 2.18 -2.17
C GLY A 246 3.36 2.36 -3.19
N GLY A 247 3.53 1.80 -4.36
CA GLY A 247 2.65 1.91 -5.52
C GLY A 247 3.44 2.19 -6.80
N LEU A 248 2.94 3.07 -7.66
CA LEU A 248 3.55 3.40 -8.95
C LEU A 248 4.87 4.17 -8.77
N VAL A 249 5.96 3.60 -9.28
CA VAL A 249 7.28 4.26 -9.31
C VAL A 249 7.22 5.60 -10.03
N SER A 250 6.46 5.71 -11.12
CA SER A 250 6.27 6.96 -11.86
C SER A 250 5.67 8.07 -11.00
N GLU A 251 4.77 7.73 -10.07
CA GLU A 251 4.15 8.71 -9.17
C GLU A 251 5.10 9.14 -8.03
N ALA A 252 5.96 8.23 -7.57
CA ALA A 252 7.03 8.60 -6.64
C ALA A 252 8.05 9.54 -7.29
N VAL A 253 8.44 9.28 -8.55
CA VAL A 253 9.32 10.17 -9.33
C VAL A 253 8.65 11.53 -9.59
N ALA A 254 7.37 11.53 -9.96
CA ALA A 254 6.60 12.77 -10.13
C ALA A 254 6.46 13.55 -8.82
N THR A 255 6.40 12.85 -7.67
CA THR A 255 6.42 13.49 -6.35
C THR A 255 7.82 14.02 -6.01
N ALA A 256 8.89 13.28 -6.31
CA ALA A 256 10.27 13.77 -6.16
C ALA A 256 10.50 15.06 -6.96
N SER A 257 9.93 15.13 -8.17
CA SER A 257 9.97 16.32 -9.04
C SER A 257 9.26 17.55 -8.46
N ALA A 258 8.41 17.39 -7.44
CA ALA A 258 7.82 18.52 -6.73
C ALA A 258 8.82 19.19 -5.76
N PHE A 259 9.90 18.50 -5.39
CA PHE A 259 10.87 18.94 -4.38
C PHE A 259 12.32 19.03 -4.89
N LEU A 260 12.59 18.53 -6.10
CA LEU A 260 13.92 18.52 -6.71
C LEU A 260 13.95 19.39 -7.98
N ASP A 261 15.07 20.03 -8.23
CA ASP A 261 15.33 20.71 -9.49
C ASP A 261 16.10 19.78 -10.43
N GLY A 262 15.36 18.81 -11.00
CA GLY A 262 15.93 17.79 -11.86
C GLY A 262 16.88 16.81 -11.18
N GLY A 263 17.59 16.04 -11.99
CA GLY A 263 18.63 15.10 -11.56
C GLY A 263 18.11 13.73 -11.14
N LEU A 264 19.05 12.86 -10.77
CA LEU A 264 18.79 11.44 -10.51
C LEU A 264 17.91 11.24 -9.27
N VAL A 265 16.88 10.39 -9.42
CA VAL A 265 16.00 9.93 -8.34
C VAL A 265 16.36 8.50 -7.92
N ALA A 266 16.60 7.63 -8.88
CA ALA A 266 17.01 6.25 -8.64
C ALA A 266 17.61 5.64 -9.90
N THR A 267 18.35 4.55 -9.74
CA THR A 267 18.65 3.62 -10.84
C THR A 267 18.02 2.28 -10.53
N TYR A 268 17.67 1.53 -11.55
CA TYR A 268 17.22 0.15 -11.39
C TYR A 268 17.77 -0.72 -12.52
N ASP A 269 17.97 -1.98 -12.20
CA ASP A 269 18.45 -2.98 -13.16
C ASP A 269 17.27 -3.81 -13.68
N VAL A 270 17.24 -4.07 -14.98
CA VAL A 270 16.31 -5.02 -15.60
C VAL A 270 17.13 -5.97 -16.45
N HIS A 271 17.31 -7.19 -15.98
CA HIS A 271 18.08 -8.23 -16.68
C HIS A 271 19.49 -7.77 -17.10
N GLY A 272 20.20 -7.10 -16.19
CA GLY A 272 21.56 -6.59 -16.45
C GLY A 272 21.61 -5.22 -17.18
N ASN A 273 20.46 -4.66 -17.55
CA ASN A 273 20.40 -3.33 -18.18
C ASN A 273 20.01 -2.28 -17.14
N GLN A 274 20.95 -1.44 -16.76
CA GLN A 274 20.69 -0.35 -15.84
C GLN A 274 19.86 0.76 -16.50
N ARG A 275 18.83 1.21 -15.80
CA ARG A 275 17.98 2.34 -16.16
C ARG A 275 18.01 3.39 -15.07
N ALA A 276 17.93 4.65 -15.45
CA ALA A 276 17.89 5.78 -14.51
C ALA A 276 16.54 6.48 -14.56
N LEU A 277 16.08 6.91 -13.39
CA LEU A 277 14.87 7.70 -13.18
C LEU A 277 15.30 9.10 -12.77
N TYR A 278 14.80 10.10 -13.47
CA TYR A 278 15.14 11.49 -13.22
C TYR A 278 13.93 12.29 -12.79
N ALA A 279 14.13 13.22 -11.85
CA ALA A 279 13.16 14.25 -11.54
C ALA A 279 13.08 15.24 -12.71
N GLU A 280 11.87 15.74 -12.96
CA GLU A 280 11.68 16.93 -13.81
C GLU A 280 12.15 18.16 -13.02
N GLY A 281 12.66 19.19 -13.72
CA GLY A 281 13.11 20.43 -13.10
C GLY A 281 11.98 21.28 -12.52
N THR A 282 12.32 22.34 -11.79
CA THR A 282 11.41 23.35 -11.22
C THR A 282 10.65 22.95 -9.93
N GLY A 283 11.11 21.94 -9.18
CA GLY A 283 10.57 21.64 -7.85
C GLY A 283 10.91 22.72 -6.80
N ASP A 284 10.18 22.73 -5.70
CA ASP A 284 10.49 23.57 -4.55
C ASP A 284 11.75 23.05 -3.82
N THR A 285 12.86 23.72 -4.03
CA THR A 285 14.15 23.38 -3.38
C THR A 285 14.45 24.25 -2.17
N ARG A 286 13.62 25.22 -1.84
CA ARG A 286 13.88 26.26 -0.81
C ARG A 286 13.18 25.98 0.52
N THR A 287 11.92 25.54 0.46
CA THR A 287 11.14 25.27 1.69
C THR A 287 11.84 24.20 2.53
N PRO A 288 12.13 24.44 3.82
CA PRO A 288 12.65 23.41 4.71
C PRO A 288 11.74 22.18 4.69
N LEU A 289 12.32 21.00 4.46
CA LEU A 289 11.58 19.74 4.26
C LEU A 289 12.11 18.68 5.21
N VAL A 290 11.18 18.03 5.92
CA VAL A 290 11.44 16.81 6.68
C VAL A 290 10.54 15.69 6.16
N VAL A 291 11.09 14.51 5.94
CA VAL A 291 10.35 13.30 5.57
C VAL A 291 10.18 12.41 6.81
N LEU A 292 8.94 12.04 7.11
CA LEU A 292 8.60 11.09 8.16
C LEU A 292 8.47 9.69 7.57
N VAL A 293 9.20 8.73 8.14
CA VAL A 293 9.19 7.32 7.71
C VAL A 293 9.02 6.37 8.90
N ASP A 294 8.60 5.14 8.61
CA ASP A 294 8.53 4.03 9.58
C ASP A 294 8.72 2.68 8.88
N GLY A 295 8.67 1.58 9.64
CA GLY A 295 8.74 0.22 9.10
C GLY A 295 7.61 -0.17 8.14
N GLY A 296 6.56 0.65 8.00
CA GLY A 296 5.51 0.49 6.99
C GLY A 296 5.76 1.32 5.71
N THR A 297 6.82 2.13 5.68
CA THR A 297 7.27 2.85 4.48
C THR A 297 7.98 1.87 3.55
N MET A 298 7.43 1.60 2.35
CA MET A 298 7.86 0.49 1.51
C MET A 298 7.99 0.88 0.02
N SER A 299 8.92 0.24 -0.70
CA SER A 299 9.01 0.25 -2.17
C SER A 299 9.13 1.69 -2.73
N ALA A 300 8.17 2.16 -3.55
CA ALA A 300 8.18 3.50 -4.14
C ALA A 300 8.30 4.63 -3.09
N ALA A 301 7.85 4.40 -1.86
CA ALA A 301 8.04 5.35 -0.76
C ALA A 301 9.48 5.37 -0.25
N GLU A 302 10.17 4.24 -0.29
CA GLU A 302 11.60 4.16 0.02
C GLU A 302 12.45 4.80 -1.08
N LEU A 303 12.04 4.60 -2.35
CA LEU A 303 12.67 5.28 -3.49
C LEU A 303 12.61 6.81 -3.32
N LEU A 304 11.46 7.36 -2.99
CA LEU A 304 11.28 8.79 -2.77
C LEU A 304 12.09 9.29 -1.56
N SER A 305 11.98 8.62 -0.40
CA SER A 305 12.68 9.04 0.82
C SER A 305 14.20 8.96 0.65
N GLY A 306 14.71 7.89 0.01
CA GLY A 306 16.14 7.74 -0.29
C GLY A 306 16.65 8.78 -1.28
N ALA A 307 15.85 9.12 -2.30
CA ALA A 307 16.21 10.18 -3.25
C ALA A 307 16.31 11.55 -2.58
N LEU A 308 15.34 11.93 -1.76
CA LEU A 308 15.35 13.22 -1.06
C LEU A 308 16.48 13.29 -0.03
N GLN A 309 16.81 12.19 0.65
CA GLN A 309 17.92 12.07 1.57
C GLN A 309 19.27 12.21 0.85
N ASP A 310 19.54 11.39 -0.15
CA ASP A 310 20.82 11.36 -0.86
C ASP A 310 21.12 12.66 -1.60
N ARG A 311 20.07 13.37 -2.03
CA ARG A 311 20.20 14.68 -2.67
C ARG A 311 20.32 15.84 -1.67
N GLY A 312 20.36 15.55 -0.35
CA GLY A 312 20.42 16.58 0.69
C GLY A 312 19.18 17.51 0.70
N ARG A 313 18.07 17.07 0.08
CA ARG A 313 16.87 17.89 -0.03
C ARG A 313 16.04 17.89 1.25
N ALA A 314 16.05 16.79 1.98
CA ALA A 314 15.25 16.63 3.19
C ALA A 314 16.01 15.86 4.26
N VAL A 315 15.69 16.14 5.51
CA VAL A 315 16.08 15.31 6.66
C VAL A 315 15.03 14.22 6.83
N VAL A 316 15.46 12.96 6.85
CA VAL A 316 14.57 11.80 7.06
C VAL A 316 14.55 11.47 8.54
N VAL A 317 13.35 11.41 9.12
CA VAL A 317 13.11 11.21 10.57
C VAL A 317 12.15 10.04 10.78
N GLY A 318 12.46 9.16 11.72
CA GLY A 318 11.60 8.03 12.10
C GLY A 318 12.38 6.76 12.39
N THR A 319 11.82 5.61 12.02
CA THR A 319 12.48 4.31 12.11
C THR A 319 12.90 3.81 10.73
N PRO A 320 13.84 2.85 10.64
CA PRO A 320 14.23 2.24 9.35
C PRO A 320 13.00 1.77 8.56
N THR A 321 13.05 1.96 7.26
CA THR A 321 11.96 1.56 6.37
C THR A 321 11.99 0.06 6.09
N PHE A 322 11.02 -0.45 5.36
CA PHE A 322 10.75 -1.89 5.22
C PHE A 322 11.85 -2.67 4.51
N GLY A 323 12.48 -2.12 3.48
CA GLY A 323 13.52 -2.78 2.69
C GLY A 323 12.99 -3.57 1.48
N LYS A 324 11.99 -3.03 0.76
CA LYS A 324 11.54 -3.57 -0.53
C LYS A 324 12.17 -2.78 -1.69
N GLY A 325 13.39 -3.17 -2.07
CA GLY A 325 14.12 -2.54 -3.18
C GLY A 325 13.88 -3.19 -4.55
N SER A 326 12.97 -4.14 -4.64
CA SER A 326 12.67 -4.87 -5.87
C SER A 326 11.69 -4.11 -6.78
N VAL A 327 11.86 -4.28 -8.10
CA VAL A 327 10.95 -3.80 -9.14
C VAL A 327 10.22 -4.99 -9.73
N GLN A 328 8.88 -4.95 -9.75
CA GLN A 328 8.05 -5.98 -10.35
C GLN A 328 7.49 -5.49 -11.69
N MET A 329 7.26 -6.44 -12.59
CA MET A 329 6.54 -6.21 -13.85
C MET A 329 5.46 -7.28 -14.06
N PRO A 330 4.28 -6.88 -14.58
CA PRO A 330 3.21 -7.83 -14.86
C PRO A 330 3.57 -8.74 -16.04
N SER A 331 3.27 -10.02 -15.88
CA SER A 331 3.38 -11.04 -16.91
C SER A 331 2.06 -11.79 -17.03
N ARG A 332 1.38 -11.65 -18.17
CA ARG A 332 0.14 -12.39 -18.43
C ARG A 332 0.43 -13.87 -18.54
N LEU A 333 -0.43 -14.67 -17.92
CA LEU A 333 -0.34 -16.13 -17.90
C LEU A 333 -1.53 -16.76 -18.63
N PRO A 334 -1.39 -17.99 -19.14
CA PRO A 334 -2.52 -18.78 -19.64
C PRO A 334 -3.65 -18.88 -18.60
N GLY A 335 -4.89 -18.82 -19.07
CA GLY A 335 -6.07 -18.80 -18.20
C GLY A 335 -6.44 -17.42 -17.62
N GLY A 336 -5.77 -16.36 -18.09
CA GLY A 336 -6.12 -14.95 -17.76
C GLY A 336 -5.56 -14.43 -16.45
N SER A 337 -4.84 -15.27 -15.67
CA SER A 337 -4.12 -14.82 -14.47
C SER A 337 -2.90 -13.97 -14.83
N VAL A 338 -2.37 -13.22 -13.86
CA VAL A 338 -1.21 -12.34 -14.03
C VAL A 338 -0.21 -12.58 -12.92
N ALA A 339 1.06 -12.77 -13.28
CA ALA A 339 2.16 -12.78 -12.33
C ALA A 339 2.86 -11.42 -12.31
N GLU A 340 2.97 -10.80 -11.15
CA GLU A 340 3.88 -9.69 -10.87
C GLU A 340 5.23 -10.29 -10.49
N LEU A 341 6.18 -10.27 -11.43
CA LEU A 341 7.50 -10.90 -11.25
C LEU A 341 8.58 -9.87 -11.00
N THR A 342 9.47 -10.15 -10.07
CA THR A 342 10.68 -9.34 -9.86
C THR A 342 11.55 -9.37 -11.12
N VAL A 343 11.87 -8.18 -11.63
CA VAL A 343 12.70 -8.01 -12.82
C VAL A 343 14.03 -7.35 -12.52
N GLY A 344 14.18 -6.76 -11.33
CA GLY A 344 15.40 -6.09 -10.90
C GLY A 344 15.25 -5.40 -9.57
N HIS A 345 16.30 -4.65 -9.19
CA HIS A 345 16.36 -3.92 -7.92
C HIS A 345 16.76 -2.47 -8.17
N TYR A 346 16.17 -1.57 -7.42
CA TYR A 346 16.55 -0.16 -7.51
C TYR A 346 17.61 0.21 -6.46
N ARG A 347 18.38 1.24 -6.80
CA ARG A 347 19.36 1.89 -5.93
C ARG A 347 19.04 3.37 -5.83
N THR A 348 19.35 3.94 -4.70
CA THR A 348 19.23 5.38 -4.46
C THR A 348 20.25 6.16 -5.31
N PRO A 349 20.17 7.50 -5.41
CA PRO A 349 21.12 8.30 -6.17
C PRO A 349 22.59 8.10 -5.77
N SER A 350 22.87 7.83 -4.50
CA SER A 350 24.23 7.52 -4.00
C SER A 350 24.66 6.06 -4.27
N GLY A 351 23.82 5.24 -4.91
CA GLY A 351 24.12 3.85 -5.24
C GLY A 351 23.77 2.84 -4.13
N ARG A 352 23.18 3.28 -3.00
CA ARG A 352 22.79 2.37 -1.91
C ARG A 352 21.71 1.40 -2.38
N ALA A 353 21.88 0.12 -2.08
CA ALA A 353 20.83 -0.88 -2.26
C ALA A 353 19.78 -0.71 -1.15
N VAL A 354 18.52 -0.82 -1.51
CA VAL A 354 17.38 -0.71 -0.58
C VAL A 354 16.85 -2.10 -0.18
N ASP A 355 16.98 -3.08 -1.07
CA ASP A 355 16.45 -4.43 -0.82
C ASP A 355 17.09 -5.07 0.41
N GLY A 356 16.25 -5.49 1.35
CA GLY A 356 16.65 -6.07 2.64
C GLY A 356 17.14 -5.07 3.69
N ALA A 357 17.64 -3.90 3.29
CA ALA A 357 18.23 -2.90 4.19
C ALA A 357 17.27 -1.74 4.54
N GLY A 358 16.42 -1.35 3.59
CA GLY A 358 15.59 -0.15 3.72
C GLY A 358 16.38 1.15 3.66
N ILE A 359 15.72 2.24 3.99
CA ILE A 359 16.30 3.57 4.19
C ILE A 359 16.48 3.79 5.69
N THR A 360 17.72 4.01 6.11
CA THR A 360 18.02 4.42 7.49
C THR A 360 17.76 5.93 7.62
N PRO A 361 16.92 6.37 8.57
CA PRO A 361 16.69 7.78 8.80
C PRO A 361 17.95 8.54 9.23
N ASP A 362 18.04 9.83 8.91
CA ASP A 362 19.10 10.72 9.41
C ASP A 362 18.94 10.93 10.92
N LEU A 363 17.69 10.92 11.41
CA LEU A 363 17.36 10.98 12.83
C LEU A 363 16.46 9.80 13.20
N LEU A 364 17.04 8.82 13.90
CA LEU A 364 16.31 7.67 14.40
C LEU A 364 15.42 8.08 15.58
N VAL A 365 14.12 7.86 15.45
CA VAL A 365 13.10 8.19 16.46
C VAL A 365 12.02 7.13 16.48
N GLU A 366 11.92 6.38 17.56
CA GLU A 366 10.89 5.34 17.72
C GLU A 366 9.53 5.91 18.12
N GLU A 367 9.53 6.89 19.04
CA GLU A 367 8.32 7.53 19.54
C GLU A 367 8.32 9.03 19.26
N HIS A 368 7.14 9.61 19.06
CA HIS A 368 6.96 11.05 18.87
C HIS A 368 7.72 11.64 17.67
N ALA A 369 7.92 10.86 16.59
CA ALA A 369 8.69 11.26 15.40
C ALA A 369 8.20 12.60 14.83
N GLU A 370 6.89 12.87 14.81
CA GLU A 370 6.36 14.14 14.31
C GLU A 370 6.79 15.34 15.17
N LYS A 371 6.83 15.20 16.50
CA LYS A 371 7.32 16.24 17.41
C LYS A 371 8.79 16.55 17.14
N ARG A 372 9.62 15.51 16.97
CA ARG A 372 11.05 15.68 16.64
C ARG A 372 11.25 16.31 15.27
N ALA A 373 10.47 15.90 14.28
CA ALA A 373 10.51 16.49 12.94
C ALA A 373 10.19 18.00 12.95
N ARG A 374 9.24 18.44 13.75
CA ARG A 374 8.96 19.87 13.96
C ARG A 374 10.15 20.62 14.57
N THR A 375 10.84 20.00 15.54
CA THR A 375 12.08 20.59 16.11
C THR A 375 13.17 20.71 15.04
N VAL A 376 13.35 19.69 14.17
CA VAL A 376 14.29 19.73 13.05
C VAL A 376 13.92 20.86 12.09
N LEU A 377 12.65 21.00 11.70
CA LEU A 377 12.20 22.08 10.82
C LEU A 377 12.48 23.45 11.40
N SER A 378 12.23 23.67 12.70
CA SER A 378 12.53 24.93 13.38
C SER A 378 14.04 25.27 13.30
N GLY A 379 14.91 24.27 13.41
CA GLY A 379 16.35 24.46 13.24
C GLY A 379 16.78 24.76 11.81
N LEU A 380 16.15 24.15 10.82
CA LEU A 380 16.41 24.41 9.40
C LEU A 380 15.93 25.79 8.96
N GLY A 381 14.82 26.28 9.51
CA GLY A 381 14.26 27.62 9.21
C GLY A 381 14.99 28.77 9.89
N ALA A 382 15.72 28.52 10.99
CA ALA A 382 16.49 29.55 11.72
C ALA A 382 17.84 29.94 11.04
N GLY A 383 18.21 29.20 9.98
CA GLY A 383 19.47 29.39 9.24
C GLY A 383 19.32 30.12 7.91
N THR A 384 18.11 30.59 7.57
CA THR A 384 17.81 31.39 6.37
C THR A 384 17.40 32.79 6.74
#